data_8bc75469841d8f095a6443c4c9efbec7
#
_entry.id   8bc75469841d8f095a6443c4c9efbec7
#
_cell.length_a   1.000
_cell.length_b   1.000
_cell.length_c   1.000
_cell.angle_alpha   90.00
_cell.angle_beta   90.00
_cell.angle_gamma   90.00
#
_symmetry.space_group_name_H-M   'P 1'
#
loop_
_entity.id
_entity.type
_entity.pdbx_description
1 polymer ?
#
loop_
_entity_poly.entity_id
_entity_poly.type
_entity_poly.pdbx_seq_one_letter_code
_entity_poly.pdbx_strand_id
1 'polypeptide(L)'
;MDWQQISFEVQKSEVDLVSEVLMGIGSISITFSDAQEDDIYEPPVGTTPLWEKVTVTALFPSEMSKDSVAKTILDICHINVSDAFSLKDRVWEDECQKDFPSMKFGKKLWVCPSWNIKPELSTGAIVIEMDPGLAFGTGTHQTTSLCLEYLDENPPLNLDVIDFGCGTGILAIAAAKLKAKSVLAIDNDPQAVIASHENIIKNHCDEVINTIHSMDQDNASRCDLLIANILANPIIELEPLFSEFLKSNGTILLSGI
;
A
#
# COMPACT_ATOMS: atom_id res chain seq x y z
N MET A 1 -18.26 -18.45 8.34
CA MET A 1 -19.25 -18.77 7.28
C MET A 1 -18.48 -19.16 6.04
N ASP A 2 -18.92 -20.16 5.30
CA ASP A 2 -18.25 -20.50 4.05
C ASP A 2 -18.84 -19.65 2.91
N TRP A 3 -18.04 -19.37 1.89
CA TRP A 3 -18.40 -18.52 0.77
C TRP A 3 -18.18 -19.24 -0.56
N GLN A 4 -18.81 -18.77 -1.61
CA GLN A 4 -18.54 -19.18 -2.99
C GLN A 4 -18.08 -17.99 -3.80
N GLN A 5 -16.94 -18.14 -4.45
CA GLN A 5 -16.39 -17.17 -5.38
C GLN A 5 -16.58 -17.68 -6.82
N ILE A 6 -17.04 -16.81 -7.66
CA ILE A 6 -17.23 -17.06 -9.10
C ILE A 6 -16.46 -15.98 -9.87
N SER A 7 -15.63 -16.38 -10.81
CA SER A 7 -14.85 -15.46 -11.64
C SER A 7 -15.04 -15.75 -13.12
N PHE A 8 -15.11 -14.71 -13.93
CA PHE A 8 -15.22 -14.78 -15.38
C PHE A 8 -14.80 -13.45 -16.02
N GLU A 9 -14.48 -13.49 -17.31
CA GLU A 9 -14.02 -12.33 -18.04
C GLU A 9 -15.17 -11.71 -18.88
N VAL A 10 -15.20 -10.38 -18.94
CA VAL A 10 -16.18 -9.61 -19.71
C VAL A 10 -15.52 -8.44 -20.44
N GLN A 11 -16.18 -7.92 -21.47
CA GLN A 11 -15.79 -6.63 -22.04
C GLN A 11 -16.27 -5.50 -21.12
N LYS A 12 -15.55 -4.39 -21.13
CA LYS A 12 -15.91 -3.18 -20.36
C LYS A 12 -17.36 -2.74 -20.52
N SER A 13 -17.89 -2.86 -21.74
CA SER A 13 -19.27 -2.50 -22.05
C SER A 13 -20.33 -3.40 -21.41
N GLU A 14 -19.93 -4.57 -20.91
CA GLU A 14 -20.84 -5.57 -20.31
C GLU A 14 -20.84 -5.48 -18.78
N VAL A 15 -19.93 -4.73 -18.16
CA VAL A 15 -19.70 -4.68 -16.72
C VAL A 15 -20.97 -4.22 -15.97
N ASP A 16 -21.63 -3.18 -16.44
CA ASP A 16 -22.83 -2.64 -15.78
C ASP A 16 -23.97 -3.66 -15.75
N LEU A 17 -24.26 -4.31 -16.90
CA LEU A 17 -25.29 -5.34 -17.00
C LEU A 17 -24.97 -6.53 -16.09
N VAL A 18 -23.74 -6.99 -16.12
CA VAL A 18 -23.28 -8.11 -15.30
C VAL A 18 -23.37 -7.78 -13.82
N SER A 19 -22.99 -6.57 -13.43
CA SER A 19 -23.08 -6.11 -12.04
C SER A 19 -24.53 -6.08 -11.54
N GLU A 20 -25.46 -5.58 -12.33
CA GLU A 20 -26.89 -5.57 -11.99
C GLU A 20 -27.42 -7.00 -11.81
N VAL A 21 -27.06 -7.92 -12.71
CA VAL A 21 -27.46 -9.33 -12.61
C VAL A 21 -26.88 -9.99 -11.36
N LEU A 22 -25.58 -9.80 -11.09
CA LEU A 22 -24.90 -10.37 -9.91
C LEU A 22 -25.53 -9.85 -8.61
N MET A 23 -25.79 -8.55 -8.51
CA MET A 23 -26.49 -7.97 -7.35
C MET A 23 -27.92 -8.52 -7.23
N GLY A 24 -28.64 -8.63 -8.35
CA GLY A 24 -30.00 -9.14 -8.38
C GLY A 24 -30.13 -10.60 -7.92
N ILE A 25 -29.10 -11.43 -8.13
CA ILE A 25 -29.07 -12.82 -7.65
C ILE A 25 -28.43 -12.96 -6.28
N GLY A 26 -28.07 -11.88 -5.61
CA GLY A 26 -27.65 -11.87 -4.21
C GLY A 26 -26.13 -11.98 -4.00
N SER A 27 -25.32 -11.46 -4.91
CA SER A 27 -23.88 -11.30 -4.63
C SER A 27 -23.66 -10.32 -3.48
N ILE A 28 -22.69 -10.65 -2.61
CA ILE A 28 -22.32 -9.83 -1.45
C ILE A 28 -21.25 -8.80 -1.82
N SER A 29 -20.37 -9.18 -2.73
CA SER A 29 -19.36 -8.29 -3.26
C SER A 29 -19.08 -8.62 -4.72
N ILE A 30 -18.69 -7.59 -5.48
CA ILE A 30 -18.23 -7.70 -6.86
C ILE A 30 -16.93 -6.93 -6.95
N THR A 31 -15.89 -7.59 -7.43
CA THR A 31 -14.55 -7.01 -7.62
C THR A 31 -14.20 -7.07 -9.10
N PHE A 32 -13.58 -6.01 -9.59
CA PHE A 32 -13.08 -5.91 -10.95
C PHE A 32 -11.56 -5.89 -10.93
N SER A 33 -10.94 -6.68 -11.80
CA SER A 33 -9.49 -6.68 -12.02
C SER A 33 -9.19 -6.76 -13.52
N ASP A 34 -7.97 -6.41 -13.85
CA ASP A 34 -7.50 -6.55 -15.23
C ASP A 34 -7.48 -8.01 -15.66
N ALA A 35 -7.86 -8.28 -16.93
CA ALA A 35 -7.78 -9.59 -17.55
C ALA A 35 -6.58 -9.75 -18.51
N GLN A 36 -5.81 -8.67 -18.80
CA GLN A 36 -4.79 -8.64 -19.85
C GLN A 36 -3.43 -8.07 -19.41
N GLU A 37 -3.21 -7.83 -18.12
CA GLU A 37 -2.01 -7.17 -17.59
C GLU A 37 -1.80 -5.74 -18.15
N ASP A 38 -2.90 -5.00 -18.38
CA ASP A 38 -2.88 -3.60 -18.80
C ASP A 38 -2.95 -2.69 -17.58
N ASP A 39 -1.84 -2.16 -17.12
CA ASP A 39 -1.79 -1.28 -15.96
C ASP A 39 -2.50 0.06 -16.23
N ILE A 40 -3.39 0.47 -15.32
CA ILE A 40 -3.95 1.81 -15.29
C ILE A 40 -3.13 2.64 -14.31
N TYR A 41 -2.22 3.46 -14.85
CA TYR A 41 -1.42 4.38 -14.07
C TYR A 41 -2.20 5.68 -13.84
N GLU A 42 -2.26 6.15 -12.59
CA GLU A 42 -2.78 7.46 -12.20
C GLU A 42 -4.09 7.89 -12.90
N PRO A 43 -5.21 7.23 -12.63
CA PRO A 43 -6.48 7.66 -13.20
C PRO A 43 -6.85 9.08 -12.70
N PRO A 44 -7.55 9.89 -13.50
CA PRO A 44 -7.99 11.21 -13.05
C PRO A 44 -8.77 11.15 -11.74
N VAL A 45 -8.54 12.12 -10.85
CA VAL A 45 -9.19 12.17 -9.53
C VAL A 45 -10.70 12.08 -9.65
N GLY A 46 -11.31 11.17 -8.90
CA GLY A 46 -12.75 10.94 -8.91
C GLY A 46 -13.25 10.04 -10.04
N THR A 47 -12.36 9.42 -10.80
CA THR A 47 -12.71 8.42 -11.82
C THR A 47 -12.25 7.02 -11.39
N THR A 48 -13.00 6.01 -11.79
CA THR A 48 -12.64 4.59 -11.65
C THR A 48 -12.67 3.95 -13.04
N PRO A 49 -11.67 4.23 -13.90
CA PRO A 49 -11.64 3.63 -15.23
C PRO A 49 -11.51 2.12 -15.12
N LEU A 50 -12.20 1.42 -16.00
CA LEU A 50 -12.08 -0.03 -16.14
C LEU A 50 -11.25 -0.36 -17.38
N TRP A 51 -10.55 -1.50 -17.33
CA TRP A 51 -9.85 -2.08 -18.48
C TRP A 51 -10.80 -2.46 -19.61
N GLU A 52 -10.32 -2.55 -20.83
CA GLU A 52 -11.15 -2.98 -21.97
C GLU A 52 -11.67 -4.40 -21.79
N LYS A 53 -10.88 -5.26 -21.15
CA LYS A 53 -11.26 -6.61 -20.73
C LYS A 53 -11.10 -6.74 -19.22
N VAL A 54 -12.18 -7.11 -18.55
CA VAL A 54 -12.29 -7.09 -17.10
C VAL A 54 -12.55 -8.50 -16.57
N THR A 55 -11.79 -8.93 -15.59
CA THR A 55 -12.12 -10.08 -14.77
C THR A 55 -13.07 -9.66 -13.67
N VAL A 56 -14.29 -10.18 -13.71
CA VAL A 56 -15.31 -9.98 -12.68
C VAL A 56 -15.23 -11.13 -11.69
N THR A 57 -15.08 -10.80 -10.42
CA THR A 57 -15.08 -11.76 -9.31
C THR A 57 -16.22 -11.42 -8.37
N ALA A 58 -17.18 -12.33 -8.21
CA ALA A 58 -18.34 -12.17 -7.35
C ALA A 58 -18.34 -13.17 -6.20
N LEU A 59 -18.75 -12.70 -5.02
CA LEU A 59 -18.83 -13.49 -3.79
C LEU A 59 -20.30 -13.74 -3.42
N PHE A 60 -20.62 -14.99 -3.09
CA PHE A 60 -21.94 -15.44 -2.71
C PHE A 60 -21.90 -16.24 -1.40
N PRO A 61 -23.04 -16.31 -0.63
CA PRO A 61 -23.17 -17.25 0.46
C PRO A 61 -23.01 -18.69 0.00
N SER A 62 -22.47 -19.56 0.86
CA SER A 62 -22.21 -20.98 0.54
C SER A 62 -23.47 -21.79 0.23
N GLU A 63 -24.64 -21.32 0.70
CA GLU A 63 -25.94 -21.96 0.46
C GLU A 63 -26.40 -21.84 -0.98
N MET A 64 -25.86 -20.90 -1.74
CA MET A 64 -26.21 -20.73 -3.16
C MET A 64 -25.54 -21.79 -4.02
N SER A 65 -26.30 -22.41 -4.92
CA SER A 65 -25.76 -23.39 -5.85
C SER A 65 -24.92 -22.69 -6.94
N LYS A 66 -23.66 -23.09 -7.06
CA LYS A 66 -22.74 -22.62 -8.13
C LYS A 66 -23.36 -22.79 -9.52
N ASP A 67 -23.95 -23.95 -9.77
CA ASP A 67 -24.56 -24.28 -11.07
C ASP A 67 -25.75 -23.37 -11.36
N SER A 68 -26.52 -23.01 -10.33
CA SER A 68 -27.65 -22.09 -10.47
C SER A 68 -27.20 -20.67 -10.80
N VAL A 69 -26.14 -20.18 -10.14
CA VAL A 69 -25.57 -18.86 -10.40
C VAL A 69 -24.94 -18.83 -11.80
N ALA A 70 -24.12 -19.80 -12.14
CA ALA A 70 -23.47 -19.89 -13.45
C ALA A 70 -24.50 -19.98 -14.59
N LYS A 71 -25.58 -20.75 -14.38
CA LYS A 71 -26.68 -20.85 -15.34
C LYS A 71 -27.39 -19.52 -15.53
N THR A 72 -27.68 -18.78 -14.45
CA THR A 72 -28.35 -17.48 -14.54
C THR A 72 -27.49 -16.46 -15.31
N ILE A 73 -26.17 -16.43 -15.05
CA ILE A 73 -25.23 -15.58 -15.79
C ILE A 73 -25.22 -15.95 -17.28
N LEU A 74 -25.18 -17.25 -17.58
CA LEU A 74 -25.23 -17.71 -18.97
C LEU A 74 -26.54 -17.35 -19.67
N ASP A 75 -27.66 -17.55 -19.01
CA ASP A 75 -29.00 -17.31 -19.58
C ASP A 75 -29.28 -15.83 -19.84
N ILE A 76 -28.79 -14.93 -18.97
CA ILE A 76 -29.07 -13.48 -19.05
C ILE A 76 -27.95 -12.71 -19.78
N CYS A 77 -26.72 -12.98 -19.43
CA CYS A 77 -25.56 -12.24 -19.94
C CYS A 77 -24.89 -12.94 -21.14
N HIS A 78 -25.22 -14.19 -21.43
CA HIS A 78 -24.59 -15.04 -22.45
C HIS A 78 -23.08 -15.28 -22.21
N ILE A 79 -22.64 -15.20 -20.93
CA ILE A 79 -21.27 -15.35 -20.49
C ILE A 79 -21.10 -16.70 -19.80
N ASN A 80 -20.02 -17.41 -20.16
CA ASN A 80 -19.62 -18.62 -19.47
C ASN A 80 -18.75 -18.29 -18.27
N VAL A 81 -19.11 -18.82 -17.11
CA VAL A 81 -18.29 -18.73 -15.90
C VAL A 81 -17.05 -19.61 -16.08
N SER A 82 -15.86 -19.03 -15.97
CA SER A 82 -14.60 -19.74 -16.13
C SER A 82 -14.22 -20.53 -14.89
N ASP A 83 -14.41 -19.94 -13.72
CA ASP A 83 -13.94 -20.48 -12.45
C ASP A 83 -14.96 -20.30 -11.33
N ALA A 84 -15.10 -21.33 -10.51
CA ALA A 84 -15.97 -21.30 -9.34
C ALA A 84 -15.32 -22.06 -8.17
N PHE A 85 -14.97 -21.33 -7.13
CA PHE A 85 -14.26 -21.85 -5.96
C PHE A 85 -15.13 -21.76 -4.70
N SER A 86 -14.95 -22.72 -3.81
CA SER A 86 -15.47 -22.63 -2.46
C SER A 86 -14.41 -22.02 -1.56
N LEU A 87 -14.72 -20.88 -0.95
CA LEU A 87 -13.86 -20.22 0.02
C LEU A 87 -14.35 -20.61 1.42
N LYS A 88 -13.49 -21.29 2.17
CA LYS A 88 -13.72 -21.51 3.59
C LYS A 88 -13.43 -20.21 4.33
N ASP A 89 -14.28 -19.91 5.30
CA ASP A 89 -14.00 -18.84 6.24
C ASP A 89 -12.68 -19.12 6.94
N ARG A 90 -11.75 -18.22 6.86
CA ARG A 90 -10.42 -18.34 7.44
C ARG A 90 -10.24 -17.24 8.47
N VAL A 91 -9.45 -17.52 9.48
CA VAL A 91 -8.96 -16.49 10.39
C VAL A 91 -7.95 -15.68 9.59
N TRP A 92 -8.37 -14.51 9.11
CA TRP A 92 -7.56 -13.64 8.24
C TRP A 92 -6.23 -13.25 8.88
N GLU A 93 -6.19 -13.16 10.21
CA GLU A 93 -4.97 -12.88 10.97
C GLU A 93 -3.90 -13.96 10.73
N ASP A 94 -4.27 -15.24 10.68
CA ASP A 94 -3.33 -16.35 10.45
C ASP A 94 -2.83 -16.42 9.00
N GLU A 95 -3.64 -16.00 8.03
CA GLU A 95 -3.25 -15.98 6.62
C GLU A 95 -2.34 -14.78 6.33
N CYS A 96 -2.68 -13.58 6.81
CA CYS A 96 -1.80 -12.41 6.69
C CYS A 96 -0.42 -12.66 7.31
N GLN A 97 -0.36 -13.44 8.41
CA GLN A 97 0.92 -13.77 9.05
C GLN A 97 1.80 -14.67 8.19
N LYS A 98 1.23 -15.55 7.36
CA LYS A 98 2.01 -16.44 6.47
C LYS A 98 2.57 -15.68 5.27
N ASP A 99 1.84 -14.70 4.78
CA ASP A 99 2.14 -13.98 3.54
C ASP A 99 3.07 -12.77 3.75
N PHE A 100 3.38 -12.42 5.02
CA PHE A 100 4.25 -11.29 5.34
C PHE A 100 5.54 -11.73 6.04
N PRO A 101 6.56 -12.18 5.26
CA PRO A 101 7.84 -12.60 5.83
C PRO A 101 8.70 -11.41 6.24
N SER A 102 9.71 -11.66 7.08
CA SER A 102 10.76 -10.67 7.32
C SER A 102 11.56 -10.44 6.03
N MET A 103 11.68 -9.19 5.63
CA MET A 103 12.31 -8.76 4.38
C MET A 103 13.59 -7.98 4.66
N LYS A 104 14.63 -8.23 3.85
CA LYS A 104 15.90 -7.51 3.94
C LYS A 104 16.03 -6.51 2.81
N PHE A 105 16.46 -5.30 3.14
CA PHE A 105 16.74 -4.22 2.21
C PHE A 105 18.19 -3.78 2.34
N GLY A 106 18.94 -3.78 1.24
CA GLY A 106 20.36 -3.45 1.25
C GLY A 106 21.19 -4.42 2.12
N LYS A 107 22.09 -3.86 2.94
CA LYS A 107 23.07 -4.63 3.73
C LYS A 107 22.61 -4.91 5.16
N LYS A 108 21.95 -3.95 5.81
CA LYS A 108 21.68 -3.96 7.26
C LYS A 108 20.20 -3.84 7.61
N LEU A 109 19.40 -3.20 6.74
CA LEU A 109 18.02 -2.86 7.05
C LEU A 109 17.10 -4.06 6.86
N TRP A 110 16.21 -4.28 7.83
CA TRP A 110 15.19 -5.32 7.81
C TRP A 110 13.85 -4.75 8.18
N VAL A 111 12.81 -5.19 7.50
CA VAL A 111 11.41 -4.96 7.88
C VAL A 111 10.85 -6.30 8.32
N CYS A 112 10.39 -6.36 9.55
CA CYS A 112 9.93 -7.59 10.19
C CYS A 112 8.54 -7.35 10.81
N PRO A 113 7.57 -8.23 10.57
CA PRO A 113 6.33 -8.22 11.33
C PRO A 113 6.58 -8.65 12.79
N SER A 114 5.72 -8.20 13.70
CA SER A 114 5.87 -8.45 15.14
C SER A 114 5.93 -9.94 15.50
N TRP A 115 5.24 -10.78 14.74
CA TRP A 115 5.22 -12.25 14.93
C TRP A 115 6.41 -12.99 14.30
N ASN A 116 7.27 -12.31 13.54
CA ASN A 116 8.39 -12.93 12.84
C ASN A 116 9.68 -12.12 12.96
N ILE A 117 9.95 -11.56 14.12
CA ILE A 117 11.26 -10.95 14.42
C ILE A 117 12.24 -12.10 14.67
N LYS A 118 13.10 -12.37 13.68
CA LYS A 118 14.07 -13.47 13.77
C LYS A 118 15.20 -13.11 14.73
N PRO A 119 15.46 -13.90 15.77
CA PRO A 119 16.59 -13.68 16.68
C PRO A 119 17.96 -13.90 16.01
N GLU A 120 18.01 -14.48 14.81
CA GLU A 120 19.23 -14.81 14.05
C GLU A 120 19.71 -13.70 13.10
N LEU A 121 19.18 -12.48 13.24
CA LEU A 121 19.62 -11.36 12.43
C LEU A 121 21.10 -11.10 12.70
N SER A 122 21.89 -10.93 11.63
CA SER A 122 23.34 -10.70 11.68
C SER A 122 23.70 -9.55 12.63
N THR A 123 24.84 -9.65 13.30
CA THR A 123 25.36 -8.59 14.15
C THR A 123 25.39 -7.25 13.38
N GLY A 124 24.64 -6.27 13.87
CA GLY A 124 24.51 -4.95 13.22
C GLY A 124 23.29 -4.80 12.31
N ALA A 125 22.36 -5.75 12.29
CA ALA A 125 21.08 -5.59 11.62
C ALA A 125 20.26 -4.45 12.26
N ILE A 126 19.61 -3.65 11.42
CA ILE A 126 18.70 -2.59 11.82
C ILE A 126 17.28 -3.07 11.49
N VAL A 127 16.46 -3.27 12.52
CA VAL A 127 15.12 -3.83 12.36
C VAL A 127 14.08 -2.74 12.48
N ILE A 128 13.19 -2.68 11.49
CA ILE A 128 11.93 -1.96 11.52
C ILE A 128 10.82 -2.97 11.80
N GLU A 129 10.13 -2.81 12.89
CA GLU A 129 8.94 -3.60 13.20
C GLU A 129 7.73 -2.99 12.51
N MET A 130 7.13 -3.73 11.57
CA MET A 130 6.02 -3.26 10.76
C MET A 130 5.03 -4.39 10.50
N ASP A 131 3.81 -4.22 10.97
CA ASP A 131 2.72 -5.16 10.70
C ASP A 131 1.90 -4.67 9.50
N PRO A 132 1.35 -5.57 8.67
CA PRO A 132 0.38 -5.21 7.65
C PRO A 132 -0.81 -4.49 8.30
N GLY A 133 -1.18 -3.35 7.74
CA GLY A 133 -2.27 -2.52 8.24
C GLY A 133 -3.06 -1.87 7.11
N LEU A 134 -3.98 -0.98 7.45
CA LEU A 134 -4.80 -0.25 6.48
C LEU A 134 -4.04 0.86 5.73
N ALA A 135 -2.93 1.35 6.29
CA ALA A 135 -2.12 2.38 5.64
C ALA A 135 -1.15 1.77 4.62
N PHE A 136 -0.93 2.50 3.52
CA PHE A 136 0.01 2.11 2.47
C PHE A 136 1.47 2.18 2.95
N GLY A 137 2.33 1.25 2.49
CA GLY A 137 3.77 1.30 2.75
C GLY A 137 4.25 0.26 3.75
N THR A 138 3.96 -1.03 3.53
CA THR A 138 4.47 -2.15 4.36
C THR A 138 5.86 -2.63 3.95
N GLY A 139 6.48 -2.02 2.94
CA GLY A 139 7.78 -2.43 2.38
C GLY A 139 7.68 -3.44 1.23
N THR A 140 6.52 -4.04 0.97
CA THR A 140 6.35 -5.03 -0.11
C THR A 140 6.31 -4.41 -1.51
N HIS A 141 5.93 -3.14 -1.62
CA HIS A 141 5.89 -2.44 -2.90
C HIS A 141 7.30 -2.11 -3.38
N GLN A 142 7.56 -2.30 -4.68
CA GLN A 142 8.89 -2.09 -5.26
C GLN A 142 9.45 -0.68 -5.03
N THR A 143 8.60 0.35 -5.11
CA THR A 143 9.00 1.75 -4.88
C THR A 143 9.48 1.98 -3.45
N THR A 144 8.82 1.39 -2.46
CA THR A 144 9.24 1.44 -1.05
C THR A 144 10.54 0.68 -0.83
N SER A 145 10.70 -0.48 -1.47
CA SER A 145 11.93 -1.28 -1.42
C SER A 145 13.13 -0.49 -1.90
N LEU A 146 13.00 0.18 -3.06
CA LEU A 146 14.07 1.02 -3.62
C LEU A 146 14.48 2.17 -2.70
N CYS A 147 13.51 2.83 -2.05
CA CYS A 147 13.80 3.87 -1.07
C CYS A 147 14.52 3.33 0.16
N LEU A 148 14.12 2.17 0.68
CA LEU A 148 14.77 1.52 1.82
C LEU A 148 16.20 1.10 1.49
N GLU A 149 16.44 0.54 0.30
CA GLU A 149 17.78 0.18 -0.20
C GLU A 149 18.66 1.43 -0.35
N TYR A 150 18.12 2.51 -0.91
CA TYR A 150 18.84 3.78 -1.02
C TYR A 150 19.25 4.31 0.36
N LEU A 151 18.34 4.28 1.34
CA LEU A 151 18.62 4.74 2.71
C LEU A 151 19.67 3.86 3.41
N ASP A 152 19.67 2.54 3.20
CA ASP A 152 20.67 1.64 3.75
C ASP A 152 22.07 1.90 3.15
N GLU A 153 22.13 2.23 1.86
CA GLU A 153 23.38 2.57 1.17
C GLU A 153 23.87 3.99 1.45
N ASN A 154 22.95 4.93 1.67
CA ASN A 154 23.21 6.34 1.92
C ASN A 154 22.56 6.79 3.24
N PRO A 155 23.01 6.32 4.41
CA PRO A 155 22.40 6.63 5.67
C PRO A 155 22.36 8.14 5.94
N PRO A 156 21.24 8.73 6.36
CA PRO A 156 21.09 10.17 6.60
C PRO A 156 21.71 10.57 7.95
N LEU A 157 23.00 10.31 8.15
CA LEU A 157 23.69 10.53 9.42
C LEU A 157 23.71 11.99 9.83
N ASN A 158 23.09 12.32 10.97
CA ASN A 158 22.94 13.69 11.49
C ASN A 158 22.22 14.67 10.56
N LEU A 159 21.45 14.20 9.60
CA LEU A 159 20.64 15.02 8.69
C LEU A 159 19.25 15.29 9.26
N ASP A 160 18.72 16.46 8.93
CA ASP A 160 17.30 16.76 9.10
C ASP A 160 16.55 16.21 7.87
N VAL A 161 15.54 15.35 8.08
CA VAL A 161 14.83 14.60 7.03
C VAL A 161 13.35 14.98 7.02
N ILE A 162 12.75 15.08 5.84
CA ILE A 162 11.29 15.12 5.66
C ILE A 162 10.89 13.87 4.86
N ASP A 163 9.87 13.13 5.36
CA ASP A 163 9.20 12.04 4.67
C ASP A 163 7.79 12.53 4.29
N PHE A 164 7.59 12.89 3.03
CA PHE A 164 6.35 13.48 2.53
C PHE A 164 5.49 12.43 1.83
N GLY A 165 4.24 12.28 2.31
CA GLY A 165 3.39 11.13 1.99
C GLY A 165 3.86 9.90 2.75
N CYS A 166 4.04 10.03 4.07
CA CYS A 166 4.72 9.03 4.89
C CYS A 166 3.98 7.70 5.03
N GLY A 167 2.66 7.66 4.80
CA GLY A 167 1.85 6.45 4.91
C GLY A 167 2.00 5.78 6.28
N THR A 168 2.54 4.56 6.30
CA THR A 168 2.85 3.82 7.55
C THR A 168 4.00 4.41 8.36
N GLY A 169 4.74 5.39 7.81
CA GLY A 169 5.94 5.95 8.40
C GLY A 169 7.21 5.10 8.23
N ILE A 170 7.18 4.09 7.37
CA ILE A 170 8.29 3.14 7.21
C ILE A 170 9.61 3.81 6.81
N LEU A 171 9.57 4.81 5.89
CA LEU A 171 10.76 5.52 5.42
C LEU A 171 11.27 6.48 6.49
N ALA A 172 10.37 7.17 7.22
CA ALA A 172 10.72 7.98 8.37
C ALA A 172 11.41 7.15 9.46
N ILE A 173 10.86 5.98 9.80
CA ILE A 173 11.44 5.05 10.78
C ILE A 173 12.80 4.54 10.31
N ALA A 174 12.94 4.19 9.01
CA ALA A 174 14.21 3.80 8.43
C ALA A 174 15.25 4.91 8.60
N ALA A 175 14.92 6.15 8.25
CA ALA A 175 15.81 7.29 8.39
C ALA A 175 16.26 7.50 9.85
N ALA A 176 15.34 7.45 10.81
CA ALA A 176 15.64 7.60 12.23
C ALA A 176 16.56 6.48 12.75
N LYS A 177 16.26 5.21 12.43
CA LYS A 177 17.10 4.07 12.82
C LYS A 177 18.48 4.10 12.15
N LEU A 178 18.60 4.71 10.99
CA LEU A 178 19.84 4.99 10.27
C LEU A 178 20.55 6.28 10.74
N LYS A 179 20.12 6.84 11.89
CA LYS A 179 20.78 7.96 12.58
C LYS A 179 20.55 9.32 11.95
N ALA A 180 19.38 9.56 11.36
CA ALA A 180 18.93 10.92 11.11
C ALA A 180 18.92 11.71 12.43
N LYS A 181 19.13 13.02 12.36
CA LYS A 181 19.10 13.94 13.51
C LYS A 181 17.65 14.23 13.93
N SER A 182 16.82 14.49 12.95
CA SER A 182 15.38 14.72 13.11
C SER A 182 14.65 14.25 11.85
N VAL A 183 13.43 13.78 12.00
CA VAL A 183 12.56 13.39 10.89
C VAL A 183 11.20 14.04 11.09
N LEU A 184 10.69 14.68 10.04
CA LEU A 184 9.32 15.17 9.96
C LEU A 184 8.55 14.29 8.98
N ALA A 185 7.60 13.52 9.48
CA ALA A 185 6.71 12.69 8.69
C ALA A 185 5.41 13.44 8.39
N ILE A 186 5.06 13.61 7.13
CA ILE A 186 3.91 14.40 6.67
C ILE A 186 2.99 13.52 5.84
N ASP A 187 1.68 13.56 6.13
CA ASP A 187 0.69 12.92 5.28
C ASP A 187 -0.59 13.77 5.20
N ASN A 188 -1.35 13.61 4.13
CA ASN A 188 -2.65 14.28 3.95
C ASN A 188 -3.83 13.40 4.38
N ASP A 189 -3.60 12.11 4.66
CA ASP A 189 -4.61 11.20 5.19
C ASP A 189 -4.50 11.14 6.73
N PRO A 190 -5.53 11.55 7.47
CA PRO A 190 -5.55 11.44 8.92
C PRO A 190 -5.32 10.00 9.43
N GLN A 191 -5.72 8.98 8.66
CA GLN A 191 -5.48 7.58 9.05
C GLN A 191 -4.01 7.21 8.91
N ALA A 192 -3.32 7.70 7.87
CA ALA A 192 -1.88 7.53 7.72
C ALA A 192 -1.10 8.22 8.84
N VAL A 193 -1.51 9.44 9.24
CA VAL A 193 -0.92 10.17 10.39
C VAL A 193 -1.04 9.35 11.68
N ILE A 194 -2.20 8.74 11.94
CA ILE A 194 -2.40 7.89 13.13
C ILE A 194 -1.53 6.62 13.03
N ALA A 195 -1.60 5.91 11.92
CA ALA A 195 -0.86 4.67 11.72
C ALA A 195 0.66 4.87 11.80
N SER A 196 1.18 5.95 11.18
CA SER A 196 2.60 6.29 11.26
C SER A 196 3.03 6.58 12.69
N HIS A 197 2.23 7.32 13.44
CA HIS A 197 2.53 7.64 14.85
C HIS A 197 2.59 6.37 15.71
N GLU A 198 1.65 5.44 15.56
CA GLU A 198 1.66 4.16 16.27
C GLU A 198 2.90 3.32 15.92
N ASN A 199 3.26 3.24 14.64
CA ASN A 199 4.44 2.54 14.18
C ASN A 199 5.75 3.18 14.68
N ILE A 200 5.81 4.51 14.76
CA ILE A 200 6.96 5.26 15.28
C ILE A 200 7.18 4.92 16.76
N ILE A 201 6.12 4.92 17.58
CA ILE A 201 6.18 4.54 19.00
C ILE A 201 6.63 3.08 19.13
N LYS A 202 6.03 2.17 18.35
CA LYS A 202 6.37 0.74 18.33
C LYS A 202 7.85 0.50 18.02
N ASN A 203 8.43 1.33 17.16
CA ASN A 203 9.84 1.29 16.80
C ASN A 203 10.77 2.10 17.71
N HIS A 204 10.28 2.73 18.76
CA HIS A 204 11.03 3.58 19.70
C HIS A 204 11.75 4.75 18.99
N CYS A 205 11.07 5.41 18.06
CA CYS A 205 11.61 6.52 17.27
C CYS A 205 10.92 7.86 17.55
N ASP A 206 10.02 7.93 18.52
CA ASP A 206 9.19 9.09 18.88
C ASP A 206 9.98 10.31 19.37
N GLU A 207 11.20 10.12 19.87
CA GLU A 207 12.10 11.23 20.22
C GLU A 207 12.75 11.90 18.98
N VAL A 208 12.79 11.19 17.83
CA VAL A 208 13.47 11.64 16.60
C VAL A 208 12.47 12.04 15.54
N ILE A 209 11.31 11.38 15.50
CA ILE A 209 10.30 11.59 14.45
C ILE A 209 9.11 12.35 15.02
N ASN A 210 8.72 13.42 14.33
CA ASN A 210 7.45 14.10 14.54
C ASN A 210 6.53 13.84 13.33
N THR A 211 5.25 13.55 13.60
CA THR A 211 4.25 13.31 12.54
C THR A 211 3.23 14.43 12.53
N ILE A 212 2.93 14.98 11.37
CA ILE A 212 1.94 16.05 11.19
C ILE A 212 1.04 15.77 9.98
N HIS A 213 -0.16 16.36 10.01
CA HIS A 213 -1.00 16.43 8.84
C HIS A 213 -0.48 17.52 7.88
N SER A 214 -0.62 17.33 6.57
CA SER A 214 -0.11 18.26 5.55
C SER A 214 -0.65 19.70 5.67
N MET A 215 -1.81 19.89 6.28
CA MET A 215 -2.36 21.23 6.55
C MET A 215 -1.60 22.00 7.64
N ASP A 216 -0.76 21.35 8.43
CA ASP A 216 0.00 21.95 9.53
C ASP A 216 1.47 22.19 9.17
N GLN A 217 1.83 22.04 7.90
CA GLN A 217 3.22 22.09 7.42
C GLN A 217 3.83 23.49 7.29
N ASP A 218 3.06 24.58 7.41
CA ASP A 218 3.50 25.96 7.18
C ASP A 218 4.72 26.38 7.99
N ASN A 219 4.98 25.70 9.11
CA ASN A 219 6.12 25.95 9.99
C ASN A 219 7.20 24.86 9.91
N ALA A 220 7.18 24.02 8.88
CA ALA A 220 8.19 22.98 8.73
C ALA A 220 9.58 23.58 8.52
N SER A 221 10.56 23.09 9.27
CA SER A 221 11.95 23.50 9.08
C SER A 221 12.53 22.89 7.83
N ARG A 222 13.48 23.58 7.20
CA ARG A 222 14.18 23.05 6.03
C ARG A 222 14.98 21.79 6.37
N CYS A 223 15.00 20.83 5.44
CA CYS A 223 15.67 19.56 5.57
C CYS A 223 16.91 19.42 4.67
N ASP A 224 17.75 18.48 5.03
CA ASP A 224 18.91 18.06 4.22
C ASP A 224 18.52 16.97 3.21
N LEU A 225 17.53 16.13 3.57
CA LEU A 225 16.99 15.08 2.73
C LEU A 225 15.44 15.14 2.76
N LEU A 226 14.83 15.27 1.58
CA LEU A 226 13.40 15.11 1.38
C LEU A 226 13.13 13.78 0.67
N ILE A 227 12.26 12.97 1.25
CA ILE A 227 11.81 11.70 0.68
C ILE A 227 10.36 11.88 0.28
N ALA A 228 9.98 11.47 -0.93
CA ALA A 228 8.59 11.40 -1.36
C ALA A 228 8.39 10.17 -2.24
N ASN A 229 7.69 9.18 -1.69
CA ASN A 229 7.29 7.97 -2.41
C ASN A 229 5.78 8.04 -2.68
N ILE A 230 5.41 8.93 -3.58
CA ILE A 230 4.04 9.24 -3.99
C ILE A 230 3.95 9.28 -5.52
N LEU A 231 2.72 9.38 -6.05
CA LEU A 231 2.48 9.40 -7.50
C LEU A 231 3.13 10.61 -8.19
N ALA A 232 3.41 10.49 -9.49
CA ALA A 232 4.13 11.50 -10.26
C ALA A 232 3.41 12.84 -10.35
N ASN A 233 2.09 12.85 -10.59
CA ASN A 233 1.33 14.09 -10.71
C ASN A 233 1.38 14.96 -9.44
N PRO A 234 1.13 14.42 -8.23
CA PRO A 234 1.36 15.14 -6.97
C PRO A 234 2.78 15.68 -6.82
N ILE A 235 3.82 14.91 -7.23
CA ILE A 235 5.22 15.38 -7.15
C ILE A 235 5.42 16.65 -7.99
N ILE A 236 4.86 16.68 -9.20
CA ILE A 236 4.97 17.85 -10.10
C ILE A 236 4.26 19.07 -9.48
N GLU A 237 3.08 18.88 -8.91
CA GLU A 237 2.31 19.97 -8.28
C GLU A 237 2.99 20.50 -7.00
N LEU A 238 3.68 19.63 -6.27
CA LEU A 238 4.36 19.95 -5.01
C LEU A 238 5.80 20.46 -5.19
N GLU A 239 6.33 20.53 -6.43
CA GLU A 239 7.70 21.00 -6.69
C GLU A 239 8.03 22.34 -6.00
N PRO A 240 7.19 23.38 -6.06
CA PRO A 240 7.49 24.64 -5.37
C PRO A 240 7.65 24.47 -3.87
N LEU A 241 6.78 23.67 -3.24
CA LEU A 241 6.82 23.37 -1.81
C LEU A 241 8.08 22.56 -1.44
N PHE A 242 8.43 21.56 -2.23
CA PHE A 242 9.64 20.76 -2.00
C PHE A 242 10.91 21.61 -2.09
N SER A 243 10.92 22.58 -3.01
CA SER A 243 12.02 23.55 -3.12
C SER A 243 12.14 24.44 -1.88
N GLU A 244 11.02 24.82 -1.24
CA GLU A 244 11.02 25.58 0.01
C GLU A 244 11.51 24.77 1.20
N PHE A 245 11.18 23.47 1.25
CA PHE A 245 11.60 22.56 2.31
C PHE A 245 13.08 22.18 2.25
N LEU A 246 13.71 22.23 1.08
CA LEU A 246 15.10 21.86 0.95
C LEU A 246 16.05 22.99 1.39
N LYS A 247 17.10 22.63 2.10
CA LYS A 247 18.27 23.46 2.32
C LYS A 247 19.06 23.64 1.01
N SER A 248 19.91 24.66 0.94
CA SER A 248 20.88 24.76 -0.15
C SER A 248 21.75 23.49 -0.16
N ASN A 249 21.85 22.82 -1.28
CA ASN A 249 22.51 21.50 -1.45
C ASN A 249 21.80 20.31 -0.76
N GLY A 250 20.54 20.47 -0.37
CA GLY A 250 19.72 19.34 0.08
C GLY A 250 19.49 18.33 -1.05
N THR A 251 19.23 17.09 -0.67
CA THR A 251 18.95 15.98 -1.60
C THR A 251 17.44 15.69 -1.58
N ILE A 252 16.90 15.31 -2.74
CA ILE A 252 15.54 14.81 -2.85
C ILE A 252 15.58 13.36 -3.35
N LEU A 253 14.85 12.48 -2.69
CA LEU A 253 14.62 11.07 -3.06
C LEU A 253 13.18 10.92 -3.50
N LEU A 254 12.95 10.71 -4.78
CA LEU A 254 11.62 10.53 -5.37
C LEU A 254 11.43 9.08 -5.81
N SER A 255 10.25 8.55 -5.57
CA SER A 255 9.81 7.23 -6.01
C SER A 255 8.29 7.20 -6.13
N GLY A 256 7.72 6.11 -6.68
CA GLY A 256 6.27 6.03 -6.94
C GLY A 256 5.88 6.56 -8.31
N ILE A 257 6.85 6.77 -9.19
CA ILE A 257 6.69 7.27 -10.56
C ILE A 257 6.90 6.17 -11.59
#